data_606d9f3b7ac13def7d66f80ad8c863b3
#
_entry.id   606d9f3b7ac13def7d66f80ad8c863b3
#
_cell.length_a   1.000
_cell.length_b   1.000
_cell.length_c   1.000
_cell.angle_alpha   90.00
_cell.angle_beta   90.00
_cell.angle_gamma   90.00
#
_symmetry.space_group_name_H-M   'P 1'
#
loop_
_entity.id
_entity.type
_entity.pdbx_description
1 polymer ?
#
loop_
_entity_poly.entity_id
_entity_poly.type
_entity_poly.pdbx_seq_one_letter_code
_entity_poly.pdbx_strand_id
1 'polypeptide(L)'
;MDEKDVILSNGLKVHYYEWPGSKPALIFLHPSSGYGRMWEATANHLGSRFHIYAIDQRGHGSSGRPDGDYSAEEYADDLRLFLTAVGVDKAILAGQSLGGRVGIVFAAVHPERTMGLALVGGPHLSNFFPTREAVLGVLAASQRMLESETEFASKDAALAYLRKLRPRDREEALRHRVEHNLAQAGTGWAVKYDKVRVALGLAHMADDLKKYALRTTCPVAILRGNHSSELTLEEAKRVAGFWKNASVIDVEGDYALQMENPPGLAEALIRWTV
;
A
#
# COMPACT_ATOMS: atom_id res chain seq x y z
N MET A 1 19.71 1.02 2.98
CA MET A 1 18.54 1.59 2.26
C MET A 1 19.02 2.80 1.50
N ASP A 2 18.72 2.84 0.22
CA ASP A 2 19.02 3.98 -0.67
C ASP A 2 17.68 4.68 -0.98
N GLU A 3 17.69 6.00 -1.03
CA GLU A 3 16.57 6.85 -1.41
C GLU A 3 16.84 7.41 -2.81
N LYS A 4 15.92 7.18 -3.76
CA LYS A 4 16.15 7.45 -5.18
C LYS A 4 14.91 8.01 -5.87
N ASP A 5 15.13 8.70 -6.97
CA ASP A 5 14.10 9.15 -7.91
C ASP A 5 14.31 8.52 -9.28
N VAL A 6 13.22 8.26 -10.00
CA VAL A 6 13.23 7.86 -11.41
C VAL A 6 12.13 8.58 -12.16
N ILE A 7 12.38 8.98 -13.39
CA ILE A 7 11.37 9.53 -14.29
C ILE A 7 10.87 8.40 -15.19
N LEU A 8 9.59 8.10 -15.10
CA LEU A 8 8.95 7.10 -15.94
C LEU A 8 8.78 7.60 -17.38
N SER A 9 8.55 6.69 -18.33
CA SER A 9 8.38 7.06 -19.74
C SER A 9 7.14 7.92 -20.03
N ASN A 10 6.17 7.98 -19.11
CA ASN A 10 5.03 8.89 -19.15
C ASN A 10 5.32 10.26 -18.51
N GLY A 11 6.56 10.51 -18.08
CA GLY A 11 7.00 11.76 -17.43
C GLY A 11 6.75 11.84 -15.93
N LEU A 12 6.11 10.83 -15.32
CA LEU A 12 5.90 10.81 -13.88
C LEU A 12 7.23 10.60 -13.14
N LYS A 13 7.55 11.49 -12.21
CA LYS A 13 8.62 11.25 -11.24
C LYS A 13 8.11 10.28 -10.17
N VAL A 14 8.80 9.17 -9.98
CA VAL A 14 8.56 8.22 -8.88
C VAL A 14 9.74 8.26 -7.92
N HIS A 15 9.42 8.54 -6.66
CA HIS A 15 10.35 8.44 -5.54
C HIS A 15 10.25 7.04 -4.92
N TYR A 16 11.38 6.43 -4.56
CA TYR A 16 11.40 5.09 -4.00
C TYR A 16 12.59 4.86 -3.07
N TYR A 17 12.43 3.87 -2.22
CA TYR A 17 13.43 3.36 -1.30
C TYR A 17 13.88 1.98 -1.78
N GLU A 18 15.18 1.74 -1.79
CA GLU A 18 15.78 0.50 -2.27
C GLU A 18 16.65 -0.14 -1.19
N TRP A 19 16.45 -1.43 -0.98
CA TRP A 19 17.32 -2.29 -0.17
C TRP A 19 17.92 -3.34 -1.10
N PRO A 20 19.20 -3.17 -1.50
CA PRO A 20 19.89 -4.16 -2.33
C PRO A 20 19.95 -5.53 -1.66
N GLY A 21 19.67 -6.57 -2.42
CA GLY A 21 19.64 -7.94 -1.93
C GLY A 21 19.58 -8.95 -3.05
N SER A 22 19.23 -10.19 -2.71
CA SER A 22 19.11 -11.28 -3.66
C SER A 22 17.81 -11.19 -4.47
N LYS A 23 17.75 -11.88 -5.61
CA LYS A 23 16.50 -12.11 -6.31
C LYS A 23 15.64 -13.14 -5.54
N PRO A 24 14.30 -13.07 -5.64
CA PRO A 24 13.52 -12.19 -6.50
C PRO A 24 13.42 -10.75 -5.96
N ALA A 25 12.98 -9.84 -6.85
CA ALA A 25 12.58 -8.50 -6.44
C ALA A 25 11.26 -8.55 -5.66
N LEU A 26 11.15 -7.73 -4.60
CA LEU A 26 9.94 -7.54 -3.80
C LEU A 26 9.56 -6.06 -3.83
N ILE A 27 8.35 -5.77 -4.28
CA ILE A 27 7.82 -4.41 -4.37
C ILE A 27 6.80 -4.18 -3.27
N PHE A 28 7.04 -3.19 -2.44
CA PHE A 28 6.09 -2.73 -1.43
C PHE A 28 5.24 -1.57 -1.94
N LEU A 29 3.91 -1.70 -1.80
CA LEU A 29 2.90 -0.74 -2.22
C LEU A 29 2.11 -0.26 -1.00
N HIS A 30 2.19 1.02 -0.68
CA HIS A 30 1.59 1.61 0.52
C HIS A 30 0.07 1.85 0.37
N PRO A 31 -0.69 2.00 1.47
CA PRO A 31 -2.10 2.36 1.46
C PRO A 31 -2.32 3.83 1.09
N SER A 32 -3.57 4.24 0.86
CA SER A 32 -3.96 5.65 0.69
C SER A 32 -3.44 6.50 1.84
N SER A 33 -2.96 7.70 1.55
CA SER A 33 -2.26 8.60 2.47
C SER A 33 -1.00 8.02 3.15
N GLY A 34 -0.49 6.91 2.61
CA GLY A 34 0.77 6.28 3.00
C GLY A 34 1.98 6.87 2.26
N TYR A 35 3.10 6.20 2.37
CA TYR A 35 4.39 6.54 1.75
C TYR A 35 5.29 5.30 1.76
N GLY A 36 6.26 5.24 0.86
CA GLY A 36 7.11 4.04 0.70
C GLY A 36 7.89 3.67 1.96
N ARG A 37 8.42 4.66 2.66
CA ARG A 37 9.27 4.42 3.83
C ARG A 37 8.54 3.75 5.02
N MET A 38 7.21 3.71 5.03
CA MET A 38 6.47 2.97 6.06
C MET A 38 6.75 1.45 6.09
N TRP A 39 7.41 0.93 5.05
CA TRP A 39 7.85 -0.45 4.94
C TRP A 39 9.26 -0.70 5.44
N GLU A 40 9.99 0.36 5.88
CA GLU A 40 11.41 0.30 6.26
C GLU A 40 11.69 -0.78 7.30
N ALA A 41 10.89 -0.85 8.37
CA ALA A 41 11.10 -1.85 9.43
C ALA A 41 10.92 -3.27 8.89
N THR A 42 9.89 -3.53 8.09
CA THR A 42 9.68 -4.85 7.45
C THR A 42 10.83 -5.20 6.50
N ALA A 43 11.25 -4.26 5.66
CA ALA A 43 12.37 -4.46 4.74
C ALA A 43 13.67 -4.80 5.47
N ASN A 44 13.96 -4.11 6.58
CA ASN A 44 15.13 -4.40 7.40
C ASN A 44 15.10 -5.81 8.01
N HIS A 45 13.93 -6.32 8.42
CA HIS A 45 13.77 -7.69 8.92
C HIS A 45 13.88 -8.75 7.82
N LEU A 46 13.51 -8.43 6.59
CA LEU A 46 13.72 -9.31 5.42
C LEU A 46 15.21 -9.45 5.07
N GLY A 47 16.01 -8.44 5.39
CA GLY A 47 17.45 -8.41 5.13
C GLY A 47 17.75 -8.51 3.63
N SER A 48 18.82 -9.24 3.29
CA SER A 48 19.28 -9.41 1.89
C SER A 48 18.59 -10.56 1.13
N ARG A 49 17.49 -11.12 1.67
CA ARG A 49 16.78 -12.23 1.02
C ARG A 49 16.10 -11.85 -0.28
N PHE A 50 15.72 -10.57 -0.39
CA PHE A 50 15.07 -9.99 -1.56
C PHE A 50 15.79 -8.72 -1.97
N HIS A 51 15.72 -8.37 -3.26
CA HIS A 51 15.99 -7.02 -3.69
C HIS A 51 14.70 -6.21 -3.54
N ILE A 52 14.63 -5.30 -2.57
CA ILE A 52 13.39 -4.67 -2.15
C ILE A 52 13.27 -3.24 -2.69
N TYR A 53 12.09 -2.92 -3.19
CA TYR A 53 11.69 -1.57 -3.56
C TYR A 53 10.41 -1.18 -2.82
N ALA A 54 10.39 -0.03 -2.17
CA ALA A 54 9.19 0.57 -1.60
C ALA A 54 8.94 1.91 -2.27
N ILE A 55 7.88 2.02 -3.07
CA ILE A 55 7.62 3.20 -3.89
C ILE A 55 6.67 4.17 -3.20
N ASP A 56 6.91 5.46 -3.37
CA ASP A 56 5.89 6.48 -3.18
C ASP A 56 5.01 6.48 -4.43
N GLN A 57 3.76 6.02 -4.31
CA GLN A 57 2.86 5.96 -5.45
C GLN A 57 2.44 7.37 -5.91
N ARG A 58 1.94 7.55 -7.16
CA ARG A 58 1.44 8.85 -7.65
C ARG A 58 0.61 9.59 -6.59
N GLY A 59 0.76 10.89 -6.48
CA GLY A 59 0.01 11.70 -5.52
C GLY A 59 0.47 11.61 -4.07
N HIS A 60 1.47 10.78 -3.77
CA HIS A 60 1.95 10.53 -2.41
C HIS A 60 3.47 10.76 -2.27
N GLY A 61 3.91 10.98 -1.04
CA GLY A 61 5.31 11.12 -0.69
C GLY A 61 6.01 12.19 -1.52
N SER A 62 7.18 11.84 -2.04
CA SER A 62 7.99 12.70 -2.89
C SER A 62 7.80 12.44 -4.40
N SER A 63 6.85 11.55 -4.75
CA SER A 63 6.46 11.29 -6.14
C SER A 63 5.62 12.41 -6.74
N GLY A 64 5.53 12.41 -8.07
CA GLY A 64 4.75 13.36 -8.85
C GLY A 64 3.24 13.27 -8.58
N ARG A 65 2.54 14.34 -8.93
CA ARG A 65 1.10 14.49 -8.76
C ARG A 65 0.43 14.78 -10.11
N PRO A 66 0.45 13.80 -11.06
CA PRO A 66 -0.13 14.00 -12.37
C PRO A 66 -1.65 14.20 -12.28
N ASP A 67 -2.23 14.80 -13.30
CA ASP A 67 -3.68 14.74 -13.48
C ASP A 67 -4.09 13.31 -13.85
N GLY A 68 -5.30 12.91 -13.51
CA GLY A 68 -5.83 11.58 -13.73
C GLY A 68 -6.96 11.25 -12.76
N ASP A 69 -7.56 10.08 -12.90
CA ASP A 69 -8.65 9.61 -12.05
C ASP A 69 -8.21 8.87 -10.80
N TYR A 70 -6.93 8.52 -10.71
CA TYR A 70 -6.33 7.79 -9.57
C TYR A 70 -6.96 6.42 -9.32
N SER A 71 -7.42 5.76 -10.39
CA SER A 71 -7.91 4.38 -10.37
C SER A 71 -6.78 3.37 -10.11
N ALA A 72 -7.13 2.16 -9.69
CA ALA A 72 -6.14 1.10 -9.50
C ALA A 72 -5.42 0.73 -10.80
N GLU A 73 -6.08 0.92 -11.94
CA GLU A 73 -5.54 0.72 -13.29
C GLU A 73 -4.42 1.72 -13.60
N GLU A 74 -4.61 3.02 -13.29
CA GLU A 74 -3.56 4.04 -13.47
C GLU A 74 -2.33 3.76 -12.59
N TYR A 75 -2.56 3.40 -11.33
CA TYR A 75 -1.46 3.00 -10.42
C TYR A 75 -0.74 1.75 -10.91
N ALA A 76 -1.47 0.78 -11.48
CA ALA A 76 -0.86 -0.45 -12.02
C ALA A 76 -0.02 -0.16 -13.27
N ASP A 77 -0.42 0.80 -14.13
CA ASP A 77 0.41 1.22 -15.26
C ASP A 77 1.68 1.93 -14.81
N ASP A 78 1.60 2.80 -13.80
CA ASP A 78 2.82 3.39 -13.20
C ASP A 78 3.76 2.32 -12.66
N LEU A 79 3.24 1.29 -11.98
CA LEU A 79 4.05 0.18 -11.48
C LEU A 79 4.74 -0.56 -12.64
N ARG A 80 4.04 -0.80 -13.75
CA ARG A 80 4.62 -1.41 -14.95
C ARG A 80 5.79 -0.58 -15.49
N LEU A 81 5.58 0.73 -15.60
CA LEU A 81 6.61 1.66 -16.06
C LEU A 81 7.78 1.74 -15.09
N PHE A 82 7.51 1.75 -13.78
CA PHE A 82 8.53 1.72 -12.74
C PHE A 82 9.42 0.48 -12.84
N LEU A 83 8.83 -0.72 -12.88
CA LEU A 83 9.58 -1.97 -13.02
C LEU A 83 10.47 -1.96 -14.27
N THR A 84 9.98 -1.39 -15.37
CA THR A 84 10.77 -1.24 -16.60
C THR A 84 11.94 -0.27 -16.40
N ALA A 85 11.70 0.86 -15.75
CA ALA A 85 12.72 1.90 -15.53
C ALA A 85 13.84 1.44 -14.59
N VAL A 86 13.54 0.57 -13.61
CA VAL A 86 14.55 0.02 -12.68
C VAL A 86 15.11 -1.34 -13.12
N GLY A 87 14.75 -1.82 -14.32
CA GLY A 87 15.28 -3.07 -14.90
C GLY A 87 14.82 -4.34 -14.19
N VAL A 88 13.62 -4.33 -13.61
CA VAL A 88 13.00 -5.49 -12.95
C VAL A 88 12.00 -6.15 -13.90
N ASP A 89 12.29 -7.37 -14.38
CA ASP A 89 11.40 -8.10 -15.26
C ASP A 89 10.20 -8.68 -14.52
N LYS A 90 10.44 -9.35 -13.38
CA LYS A 90 9.41 -9.99 -12.56
C LYS A 90 9.61 -9.69 -11.09
N ALA A 91 8.51 -9.53 -10.37
CA ALA A 91 8.55 -9.22 -8.93
C ALA A 91 7.46 -9.95 -8.15
N ILE A 92 7.70 -10.11 -6.85
CA ILE A 92 6.67 -10.35 -5.84
C ILE A 92 6.13 -8.98 -5.44
N LEU A 93 4.82 -8.86 -5.35
CA LEU A 93 4.14 -7.64 -4.91
C LEU A 93 3.61 -7.83 -3.50
N ALA A 94 3.81 -6.87 -2.62
CA ALA A 94 3.21 -6.84 -1.30
C ALA A 94 2.56 -5.48 -1.08
N GLY A 95 1.24 -5.44 -0.93
CA GLY A 95 0.49 -4.20 -0.87
C GLY A 95 -0.58 -4.18 0.21
N GLN A 96 -0.78 -3.02 0.83
CA GLN A 96 -1.84 -2.77 1.78
C GLN A 96 -2.89 -1.84 1.19
N SER A 97 -4.18 -2.13 1.38
CA SER A 97 -5.29 -1.27 0.96
C SER A 97 -5.18 -0.85 -0.51
N LEU A 98 -4.95 0.44 -0.82
CA LEU A 98 -4.67 0.92 -2.18
C LEU A 98 -3.59 0.08 -2.85
N GLY A 99 -2.44 -0.16 -2.19
CA GLY A 99 -1.36 -0.97 -2.74
C GLY A 99 -1.77 -2.42 -3.02
N GLY A 100 -2.67 -2.99 -2.21
CA GLY A 100 -3.26 -4.31 -2.46
C GLY A 100 -4.13 -4.32 -3.72
N ARG A 101 -4.95 -3.27 -3.94
CA ARG A 101 -5.77 -3.10 -5.16
C ARG A 101 -4.89 -3.01 -6.41
N VAL A 102 -3.87 -2.17 -6.34
CA VAL A 102 -2.88 -2.02 -7.42
C VAL A 102 -2.23 -3.38 -7.74
N GLY A 103 -1.84 -4.13 -6.70
CA GLY A 103 -1.27 -5.46 -6.86
C GLY A 103 -2.24 -6.46 -7.53
N ILE A 104 -3.53 -6.44 -7.16
CA ILE A 104 -4.58 -7.30 -7.78
C ILE A 104 -4.74 -6.97 -9.27
N VAL A 105 -4.86 -5.69 -9.61
CA VAL A 105 -4.99 -5.25 -11.01
C VAL A 105 -3.73 -5.60 -11.79
N PHE A 106 -2.55 -5.28 -11.25
CA PHE A 106 -1.27 -5.55 -11.90
C PHE A 106 -1.07 -7.05 -12.17
N ALA A 107 -1.31 -7.90 -11.18
CA ALA A 107 -1.14 -9.35 -11.32
C ALA A 107 -2.07 -9.97 -12.37
N ALA A 108 -3.26 -9.38 -12.56
CA ALA A 108 -4.22 -9.83 -13.57
C ALA A 108 -3.88 -9.35 -14.98
N VAL A 109 -3.31 -8.15 -15.11
CA VAL A 109 -3.02 -7.50 -16.41
C VAL A 109 -1.61 -7.85 -16.90
N HIS A 110 -0.67 -8.08 -15.96
CA HIS A 110 0.73 -8.41 -16.23
C HIS A 110 1.15 -9.71 -15.51
N PRO A 111 0.48 -10.85 -15.80
CA PRO A 111 0.80 -12.12 -15.14
C PRO A 111 2.24 -12.59 -15.40
N GLU A 112 2.81 -12.24 -16.57
CA GLU A 112 4.19 -12.55 -16.94
C GLU A 112 5.21 -11.80 -16.09
N ARG A 113 4.83 -10.69 -15.45
CA ARG A 113 5.68 -9.86 -14.61
C ARG A 113 5.46 -10.06 -13.10
N THR A 114 4.49 -10.92 -12.71
CA THR A 114 4.11 -11.14 -11.31
C THR A 114 4.48 -12.55 -10.87
N MET A 115 5.36 -12.66 -9.89
CA MET A 115 5.76 -13.94 -9.27
C MET A 115 4.83 -14.37 -8.15
N GLY A 116 4.24 -13.42 -7.44
CA GLY A 116 3.31 -13.64 -6.34
C GLY A 116 2.73 -12.31 -5.85
N LEU A 117 1.61 -12.39 -5.13
CA LEU A 117 0.89 -11.24 -4.59
C LEU A 117 0.56 -11.44 -3.11
N ALA A 118 1.13 -10.62 -2.23
CA ALA A 118 0.80 -10.58 -0.81
C ALA A 118 -0.12 -9.38 -0.51
N LEU A 119 -1.31 -9.65 0.00
CA LEU A 119 -2.31 -8.67 0.40
C LEU A 119 -2.20 -8.45 1.91
N VAL A 120 -1.47 -7.41 2.31
CA VAL A 120 -1.16 -7.11 3.71
C VAL A 120 -2.34 -6.42 4.38
N GLY A 121 -2.78 -6.92 5.54
CA GLY A 121 -4.03 -6.52 6.18
C GLY A 121 -5.27 -7.05 5.46
N GLY A 122 -5.06 -7.75 4.35
CA GLY A 122 -6.12 -8.27 3.47
C GLY A 122 -6.69 -7.25 2.49
N PRO A 123 -7.46 -7.71 1.52
CA PRO A 123 -8.19 -6.84 0.61
C PRO A 123 -9.45 -6.31 1.28
N HIS A 124 -9.85 -5.09 0.94
CA HIS A 124 -11.14 -4.56 1.38
C HIS A 124 -12.30 -5.39 0.80
N LEU A 125 -13.22 -5.85 1.66
CA LEU A 125 -14.35 -6.67 1.24
C LEU A 125 -15.28 -5.96 0.26
N SER A 126 -15.41 -4.63 0.37
CA SER A 126 -16.19 -3.80 -0.56
C SER A 126 -15.77 -3.97 -2.02
N ASN A 127 -14.53 -4.34 -2.27
CA ASN A 127 -14.00 -4.57 -3.62
C ASN A 127 -14.52 -5.86 -4.26
N PHE A 128 -14.97 -6.81 -3.44
CA PHE A 128 -15.46 -8.11 -3.90
C PHE A 128 -16.97 -8.30 -3.63
N PHE A 129 -17.48 -7.57 -2.66
CA PHE A 129 -18.89 -7.62 -2.25
C PHE A 129 -19.42 -6.18 -2.07
N PRO A 130 -19.52 -5.37 -3.15
CA PRO A 130 -19.97 -3.99 -3.05
C PRO A 130 -21.42 -3.94 -2.58
N THR A 131 -21.61 -3.62 -1.30
CA THR A 131 -22.92 -3.31 -0.74
C THR A 131 -23.16 -1.80 -0.77
N ARG A 132 -24.43 -1.40 -0.63
CA ARG A 132 -24.77 0.04 -0.52
C ARG A 132 -23.99 0.70 0.63
N GLU A 133 -23.90 0.02 1.78
CA GLU A 133 -23.20 0.50 2.97
C GLU A 133 -21.71 0.66 2.71
N ALA A 134 -21.10 -0.30 2.01
CA ALA A 134 -19.69 -0.24 1.63
C ALA A 134 -19.40 0.96 0.71
N VAL A 135 -20.24 1.19 -0.30
CA VAL A 135 -20.11 2.34 -1.20
C VAL A 135 -20.28 3.65 -0.45
N LEU A 136 -21.28 3.77 0.41
CA LEU A 136 -21.48 4.97 1.23
C LEU A 136 -20.29 5.21 2.19
N GLY A 137 -19.74 4.13 2.76
CA GLY A 137 -18.55 4.20 3.60
C GLY A 137 -17.32 4.75 2.86
N VAL A 138 -17.11 4.31 1.63
CA VAL A 138 -16.02 4.79 0.75
C VAL A 138 -16.19 6.27 0.40
N LEU A 139 -17.40 6.69 0.04
CA LEU A 139 -17.70 8.11 -0.24
C LEU A 139 -17.49 8.98 0.99
N ALA A 140 -17.93 8.52 2.17
CA ALA A 140 -17.69 9.23 3.42
C ALA A 140 -16.19 9.29 3.77
N ALA A 141 -15.40 8.27 3.45
CA ALA A 141 -13.94 8.29 3.62
C ALA A 141 -13.27 9.32 2.69
N SER A 142 -13.72 9.39 1.43
CA SER A 142 -13.26 10.39 0.46
C SER A 142 -13.58 11.81 0.94
N GLN A 143 -14.79 12.05 1.44
CA GLN A 143 -15.18 13.34 1.99
C GLN A 143 -14.32 13.71 3.22
N ARG A 144 -14.15 12.79 4.18
CA ARG A 144 -13.27 13.03 5.35
C ARG A 144 -11.84 13.35 4.94
N MET A 145 -11.33 12.77 3.85
CA MET A 145 -10.01 13.10 3.31
C MET A 145 -9.95 14.56 2.85
N LEU A 146 -10.95 15.04 2.13
CA LEU A 146 -11.02 16.44 1.69
C LEU A 146 -11.13 17.44 2.86
N GLU A 147 -11.78 17.05 3.95
CA GLU A 147 -11.96 17.85 5.16
C GLU A 147 -10.76 17.75 6.12
N SER A 148 -9.82 16.80 5.90
CA SER A 148 -8.69 16.59 6.79
C SER A 148 -7.70 17.76 6.79
N GLU A 149 -7.10 18.02 7.96
CA GLU A 149 -5.98 18.96 8.08
C GLU A 149 -4.75 18.37 7.40
N THR A 150 -4.10 19.16 6.58
CA THR A 150 -2.89 18.78 5.83
C THR A 150 -1.72 19.71 6.07
N GLU A 151 -1.94 20.84 6.78
CA GLU A 151 -0.94 21.83 7.11
C GLU A 151 -0.90 22.06 8.63
N PHE A 152 0.29 22.19 9.17
CA PHE A 152 0.52 22.28 10.62
C PHE A 152 1.59 23.31 10.93
N ALA A 153 1.42 24.06 12.02
CA ALA A 153 2.41 25.01 12.49
C ALA A 153 3.72 24.34 12.95
N SER A 154 3.66 23.08 13.40
CA SER A 154 4.81 22.32 13.87
C SER A 154 4.58 20.81 13.71
N LYS A 155 5.66 20.02 13.78
CA LYS A 155 5.59 18.55 13.87
C LYS A 155 4.81 18.08 15.10
N ASP A 156 4.90 18.79 16.22
CA ASP A 156 4.15 18.46 17.44
C ASP A 156 2.64 18.70 17.26
N ALA A 157 2.24 19.76 16.54
CA ALA A 157 0.85 19.98 16.17
C ALA A 157 0.31 18.84 15.27
N ALA A 158 1.09 18.41 14.28
CA ALA A 158 0.74 17.28 13.43
C ALA A 158 0.62 15.99 14.25
N LEU A 159 1.53 15.73 15.17
CA LEU A 159 1.48 14.55 16.04
C LEU A 159 0.24 14.57 16.95
N ALA A 160 -0.09 15.71 17.51
CA ALA A 160 -1.30 15.88 18.33
C ALA A 160 -2.59 15.63 17.51
N TYR A 161 -2.63 16.10 16.26
CA TYR A 161 -3.73 15.83 15.34
C TYR A 161 -3.82 14.33 15.00
N LEU A 162 -2.71 13.68 14.66
CA LEU A 162 -2.67 12.26 14.33
C LEU A 162 -3.10 11.36 15.50
N ARG A 163 -2.74 11.68 16.75
CA ARG A 163 -3.23 10.96 17.93
C ARG A 163 -4.74 10.95 18.06
N LYS A 164 -5.39 12.06 17.70
CA LYS A 164 -6.88 12.17 17.71
C LYS A 164 -7.48 11.38 16.54
N LEU A 165 -6.88 11.47 15.36
CA LEU A 165 -7.38 10.83 14.15
C LEU A 165 -7.18 9.31 14.16
N ARG A 166 -6.10 8.83 14.80
CA ARG A 166 -5.63 7.43 14.80
C ARG A 166 -5.36 6.93 16.22
N PRO A 167 -6.37 6.87 17.09
CA PRO A 167 -6.18 6.55 18.51
C PRO A 167 -5.70 5.12 18.77
N ARG A 168 -5.75 4.23 17.77
CA ARG A 168 -5.30 2.84 17.87
C ARG A 168 -3.88 2.64 17.36
N ASP A 169 -3.32 3.60 16.60
CA ASP A 169 -1.95 3.50 16.10
C ASP A 169 -0.95 3.62 17.26
N ARG A 170 0.12 2.85 17.21
CA ARG A 170 1.22 2.97 18.18
C ARG A 170 1.89 4.34 18.07
N GLU A 171 2.37 4.87 19.18
CA GLU A 171 3.05 6.17 19.22
C GLU A 171 4.25 6.23 18.25
N GLU A 172 5.01 5.15 18.13
CA GLU A 172 6.15 5.04 17.21
C GLU A 172 5.70 5.17 15.75
N ALA A 173 4.56 4.57 15.39
CA ALA A 173 3.99 4.67 14.04
C ALA A 173 3.53 6.11 13.74
N LEU A 174 2.94 6.81 14.71
CA LEU A 174 2.54 8.21 14.56
C LEU A 174 3.77 9.12 14.39
N ARG A 175 4.81 8.92 15.20
CA ARG A 175 6.09 9.66 15.08
C ARG A 175 6.77 9.39 13.76
N HIS A 176 6.80 8.15 13.29
CA HIS A 176 7.35 7.79 11.99
C HIS A 176 6.61 8.52 10.85
N ARG A 177 5.28 8.65 10.93
CA ARG A 177 4.49 9.44 9.97
C ARG A 177 4.87 10.92 10.01
N VAL A 178 4.98 11.51 11.19
CA VAL A 178 5.38 12.91 11.35
C VAL A 178 6.77 13.17 10.80
N GLU A 179 7.70 12.24 11.02
CA GLU A 179 9.09 12.40 10.56
C GLU A 179 9.22 12.24 9.05
N HIS A 180 8.51 11.29 8.44
CA HIS A 180 8.78 10.90 7.06
C HIS A 180 7.68 11.30 6.07
N ASN A 181 6.46 11.59 6.52
CA ASN A 181 5.34 11.98 5.66
C ASN A 181 4.95 13.46 5.75
N LEU A 182 5.80 14.29 6.36
CA LEU A 182 5.69 15.75 6.34
C LEU A 182 6.87 16.37 5.59
N ALA A 183 6.60 17.50 4.92
CA ALA A 183 7.60 18.37 4.32
C ALA A 183 7.45 19.78 4.88
N GLN A 184 8.53 20.54 4.91
CA GLN A 184 8.48 21.96 5.26
C GLN A 184 7.68 22.73 4.20
N ALA A 185 6.73 23.55 4.63
CA ALA A 185 5.89 24.38 3.79
C ALA A 185 5.77 25.78 4.42
N GLY A 186 6.44 26.75 3.81
CA GLY A 186 6.57 28.08 4.39
C GLY A 186 7.21 28.03 5.79
N THR A 187 6.53 28.56 6.80
CA THR A 187 6.97 28.54 8.21
C THR A 187 6.49 27.30 8.97
N GLY A 188 5.70 26.42 8.33
CA GLY A 188 5.09 25.24 8.93
C GLY A 188 5.44 23.96 8.19
N TRP A 189 4.57 22.97 8.31
CA TRP A 189 4.72 21.63 7.77
C TRP A 189 3.45 21.21 7.05
N ALA A 190 3.59 20.52 5.91
CA ALA A 190 2.48 19.94 5.16
C ALA A 190 2.68 18.44 4.93
N VAL A 191 1.57 17.70 4.84
CA VAL A 191 1.64 16.27 4.47
C VAL A 191 2.17 16.11 3.05
N LYS A 192 2.90 15.03 2.81
CA LYS A 192 3.48 14.72 1.50
C LYS A 192 2.50 14.05 0.53
N TYR A 193 1.20 14.11 0.75
CA TYR A 193 0.21 13.62 -0.23
C TYR A 193 -0.73 14.75 -0.68
N ASP A 194 -1.26 14.61 -1.89
CA ASP A 194 -2.29 15.51 -2.40
C ASP A 194 -3.67 15.01 -1.96
N LYS A 195 -4.32 15.72 -1.05
CA LYS A 195 -5.58 15.27 -0.45
C LYS A 195 -6.72 15.16 -1.46
N VAL A 196 -6.73 15.99 -2.51
CA VAL A 196 -7.77 15.94 -3.55
C VAL A 196 -7.60 14.68 -4.37
N ARG A 197 -6.39 14.40 -4.83
CA ARG A 197 -6.07 13.20 -5.60
C ARG A 197 -6.21 11.92 -4.80
N VAL A 198 -5.82 11.94 -3.52
CA VAL A 198 -6.07 10.82 -2.60
C VAL A 198 -7.55 10.57 -2.41
N ALA A 199 -8.37 11.63 -2.29
CA ALA A 199 -9.83 11.51 -2.18
C ALA A 199 -10.45 10.93 -3.46
N LEU A 200 -9.95 11.29 -4.66
CA LEU A 200 -10.35 10.66 -5.92
C LEU A 200 -10.02 9.16 -5.90
N GLY A 201 -8.78 8.79 -5.55
CA GLY A 201 -8.38 7.39 -5.42
C GLY A 201 -9.21 6.61 -4.38
N LEU A 202 -9.61 7.25 -3.28
CA LEU A 202 -10.50 6.65 -2.29
C LEU A 202 -11.90 6.38 -2.86
N ALA A 203 -12.44 7.25 -3.73
CA ALA A 203 -13.72 7.01 -4.39
C ALA A 203 -13.72 5.71 -5.19
N HIS A 204 -12.58 5.35 -5.80
CA HIS A 204 -12.39 4.08 -6.51
C HIS A 204 -12.27 2.84 -5.60
N MET A 205 -12.21 3.00 -4.28
CA MET A 205 -12.12 1.84 -3.37
C MET A 205 -13.37 0.94 -3.40
N ALA A 206 -14.48 1.39 -4.00
CA ALA A 206 -15.68 0.60 -4.23
C ALA A 206 -15.71 -0.14 -5.58
N ASP A 207 -14.73 0.06 -6.45
CA ASP A 207 -14.70 -0.60 -7.77
C ASP A 207 -14.56 -2.11 -7.63
N ASP A 208 -15.28 -2.86 -8.46
CA ASP A 208 -15.27 -4.31 -8.46
C ASP A 208 -13.94 -4.88 -8.97
N LEU A 209 -13.22 -5.54 -8.10
CA LEU A 209 -11.95 -6.21 -8.41
C LEU A 209 -12.11 -7.71 -8.75
N LYS A 210 -13.30 -8.29 -8.69
CA LYS A 210 -13.51 -9.72 -8.98
C LYS A 210 -12.98 -10.11 -10.35
N LYS A 211 -13.23 -9.26 -11.37
CA LYS A 211 -12.76 -9.50 -12.74
C LYS A 211 -11.24 -9.65 -12.83
N TYR A 212 -10.48 -8.96 -11.97
CA TYR A 212 -9.03 -9.06 -11.90
C TYR A 212 -8.59 -10.26 -11.05
N ALA A 213 -9.20 -10.45 -9.87
CA ALA A 213 -8.90 -11.60 -9.02
C ALA A 213 -9.04 -12.93 -9.77
N LEU A 214 -10.12 -13.11 -10.53
CA LEU A 214 -10.39 -14.32 -11.34
C LEU A 214 -9.37 -14.53 -12.48
N ARG A 215 -8.67 -13.51 -12.91
CA ARG A 215 -7.62 -13.57 -13.96
C ARG A 215 -6.22 -13.73 -13.39
N THR A 216 -6.02 -13.52 -12.10
CA THR A 216 -4.72 -13.65 -11.44
C THR A 216 -4.29 -15.11 -11.40
N THR A 217 -3.11 -15.41 -11.92
CA THR A 217 -2.57 -16.79 -12.04
C THR A 217 -1.45 -17.08 -11.05
N CYS A 218 -0.77 -16.05 -10.53
CA CYS A 218 0.29 -16.21 -9.53
C CYS A 218 -0.27 -16.65 -8.17
N PRO A 219 0.57 -17.23 -7.29
CA PRO A 219 0.21 -17.44 -5.87
C PRO A 219 -0.20 -16.15 -5.20
N VAL A 220 -1.23 -16.22 -4.33
CA VAL A 220 -1.74 -15.09 -3.54
C VAL A 220 -1.67 -15.42 -2.06
N ALA A 221 -1.13 -14.53 -1.24
CA ALA A 221 -1.25 -14.60 0.22
C ALA A 221 -2.14 -13.47 0.74
N ILE A 222 -3.10 -13.81 1.59
CA ILE A 222 -3.83 -12.84 2.41
C ILE A 222 -3.19 -12.86 3.79
N LEU A 223 -2.37 -11.85 4.08
CA LEU A 223 -1.70 -11.69 5.37
C LEU A 223 -2.61 -10.89 6.29
N ARG A 224 -3.35 -11.59 7.14
CA ARG A 224 -4.39 -11.02 8.00
C ARG A 224 -3.86 -10.76 9.41
N GLY A 225 -4.10 -9.56 9.96
CA GLY A 225 -3.93 -9.33 11.39
C GLY A 225 -4.95 -10.17 12.18
N ASN A 226 -4.46 -11.00 13.09
CA ASN A 226 -5.34 -11.91 13.87
C ASN A 226 -6.26 -11.17 14.85
N HIS A 227 -5.97 -9.91 15.17
CA HIS A 227 -6.79 -9.02 15.99
C HIS A 227 -7.66 -8.06 15.15
N SER A 228 -7.56 -8.12 13.83
CA SER A 228 -8.28 -7.20 12.95
C SER A 228 -9.79 -7.46 12.98
N SER A 229 -10.54 -6.39 13.25
CA SER A 229 -11.98 -6.35 13.08
C SER A 229 -12.42 -6.04 11.65
N GLU A 230 -11.49 -5.59 10.79
CA GLU A 230 -11.79 -5.22 9.40
C GLU A 230 -11.82 -6.42 8.46
N LEU A 231 -11.18 -7.54 8.85
CA LEU A 231 -11.19 -8.78 8.10
C LEU A 231 -11.14 -9.98 9.04
N THR A 232 -12.29 -10.60 9.27
CA THR A 232 -12.37 -11.85 10.04
C THR A 232 -11.74 -13.01 9.28
N LEU A 233 -11.38 -14.10 9.98
CA LEU A 233 -10.82 -15.29 9.34
C LEU A 233 -11.78 -15.91 8.32
N GLU A 234 -13.08 -15.92 8.64
CA GLU A 234 -14.11 -16.42 7.75
C GLU A 234 -14.21 -15.62 6.46
N GLU A 235 -14.20 -14.30 6.58
CA GLU A 235 -14.23 -13.40 5.43
C GLU A 235 -12.95 -13.51 4.60
N ALA A 236 -11.78 -13.62 5.24
CA ALA A 236 -10.52 -13.84 4.54
C ALA A 236 -10.54 -15.12 3.70
N LYS A 237 -11.07 -16.23 4.26
CA LYS A 237 -11.25 -17.49 3.53
C LYS A 237 -12.24 -17.34 2.38
N ARG A 238 -13.34 -16.62 2.58
CA ARG A 238 -14.34 -16.36 1.54
C ARG A 238 -13.73 -15.56 0.38
N VAL A 239 -12.95 -14.54 0.66
CA VAL A 239 -12.26 -13.75 -0.37
C VAL A 239 -11.17 -14.56 -1.04
N ALA A 240 -10.41 -15.37 -0.30
CA ALA A 240 -9.40 -16.26 -0.86
C ALA A 240 -9.94 -17.19 -1.95
N GLY A 241 -11.23 -17.56 -1.86
CA GLY A 241 -11.90 -18.37 -2.87
C GLY A 241 -11.99 -17.78 -4.28
N PHE A 242 -11.63 -16.49 -4.48
CA PHE A 242 -11.52 -15.90 -5.81
C PHE A 242 -10.24 -16.33 -6.55
N TRP A 243 -9.23 -16.83 -5.84
CA TRP A 243 -7.96 -17.27 -6.41
C TRP A 243 -7.77 -18.78 -6.27
N LYS A 244 -7.29 -19.42 -7.31
CA LYS A 244 -7.01 -20.87 -7.28
C LYS A 244 -5.90 -21.26 -6.31
N ASN A 245 -4.90 -20.37 -6.16
CA ASN A 245 -3.68 -20.59 -5.39
C ASN A 245 -3.56 -19.52 -4.29
N ALA A 246 -4.61 -19.34 -3.49
CA ALA A 246 -4.57 -18.40 -2.36
C ALA A 246 -4.34 -19.14 -1.03
N SER A 247 -3.58 -18.50 -0.15
CA SER A 247 -3.43 -18.87 1.25
C SER A 247 -3.83 -17.71 2.16
N VAL A 248 -4.41 -18.04 3.33
CA VAL A 248 -4.66 -17.07 4.40
C VAL A 248 -3.65 -17.35 5.49
N ILE A 249 -2.90 -16.34 5.88
CA ILE A 249 -1.83 -16.42 6.88
C ILE A 249 -2.11 -15.37 7.95
N ASP A 250 -2.30 -15.84 9.20
CA ASP A 250 -2.47 -14.95 10.34
C ASP A 250 -1.10 -14.42 10.79
N VAL A 251 -1.05 -13.13 11.03
CA VAL A 251 0.07 -12.41 11.64
C VAL A 251 -0.45 -11.71 12.88
N GLU A 252 0.30 -11.73 13.96
CA GLU A 252 -0.09 -11.02 15.17
C GLU A 252 -0.16 -9.52 14.93
N GLY A 253 -1.29 -8.90 15.23
CA GLY A 253 -1.56 -7.47 15.00
C GLY A 253 -2.96 -7.21 14.48
N ASP A 254 -3.23 -5.94 14.17
CA ASP A 254 -4.48 -5.48 13.58
C ASP A 254 -4.31 -5.30 12.04
N TYR A 255 -4.68 -4.17 11.49
CA TYR A 255 -4.74 -3.92 10.06
C TYR A 255 -3.40 -3.44 9.46
N ALA A 256 -2.65 -2.61 10.18
CA ALA A 256 -1.42 -1.97 9.68
C ALA A 256 -0.16 -2.77 10.06
N LEU A 257 -0.10 -4.05 9.69
CA LEU A 257 0.93 -5.00 10.09
C LEU A 257 2.37 -4.52 9.89
N GLN A 258 2.64 -3.76 8.82
CA GLN A 258 3.97 -3.20 8.54
C GLN A 258 4.40 -2.13 9.55
N MET A 259 3.46 -1.57 10.31
CA MET A 259 3.73 -0.59 11.36
C MET A 259 3.56 -1.18 12.76
N GLU A 260 2.77 -2.24 12.90
CA GLU A 260 2.42 -2.85 14.18
C GLU A 260 3.33 -4.03 14.54
N ASN A 261 3.61 -4.90 13.56
CA ASN A 261 4.44 -6.09 13.75
C ASN A 261 5.32 -6.36 12.52
N PRO A 262 6.29 -5.47 12.20
CA PRO A 262 7.19 -5.66 11.06
C PRO A 262 7.95 -7.01 11.08
N PRO A 263 8.44 -7.52 12.23
CA PRO A 263 9.10 -8.83 12.27
C PRO A 263 8.17 -9.97 11.88
N GLY A 264 6.96 -10.01 12.44
CA GLY A 264 5.98 -11.06 12.14
C GLY A 264 5.52 -11.02 10.68
N LEU A 265 5.35 -9.82 10.12
CA LEU A 265 5.05 -9.64 8.70
C LEU A 265 6.20 -10.14 7.82
N ALA A 266 7.45 -9.80 8.14
CA ALA A 266 8.61 -10.27 7.39
C ALA A 266 8.73 -11.80 7.44
N GLU A 267 8.53 -12.43 8.59
CA GLU A 267 8.53 -13.88 8.75
C GLU A 267 7.43 -14.55 7.90
N ALA A 268 6.21 -13.99 7.91
CA ALA A 268 5.11 -14.48 7.10
C ALA A 268 5.41 -14.41 5.60
N LEU A 269 6.00 -13.31 5.12
CA LEU A 269 6.44 -13.14 3.74
C LEU A 269 7.53 -14.17 3.37
N ILE A 270 8.53 -14.37 4.24
CA ILE A 270 9.59 -15.37 4.01
C ILE A 270 8.98 -16.77 3.87
N ARG A 271 8.14 -17.18 4.83
CA ARG A 271 7.52 -18.53 4.81
C ARG A 271 6.63 -18.77 3.61
N TRP A 272 5.97 -17.73 3.14
CA TRP A 272 5.09 -17.84 1.97
C TRP A 272 5.87 -17.94 0.65
N THR A 273 7.04 -17.32 0.55
CA THR A 273 7.83 -17.26 -0.68
C THR A 273 8.83 -18.42 -0.84
N VAL A 274 9.02 -19.24 0.18
CA VAL A 274 9.81 -20.48 0.17
C VAL A 274 8.91 -21.65 -0.25
#